data_08a565d59b3eb5946ae62cc37c2a86eb
#
_entry.id   08a565d59b3eb5946ae62cc37c2a86eb
#
_cell.length_a   1.000
_cell.length_b   1.000
_cell.length_c   1.000
_cell.angle_alpha   90.00
_cell.angle_beta   90.00
_cell.angle_gamma   90.00
#
_symmetry.space_group_name_H-M   'P 1'
#
loop_
_entity.id
_entity.type
_entity.pdbx_description
1 polymer ?
#
loop_
_entity_poly.entity_id
_entity_poly.type
_entity_poly.pdbx_seq_one_letter_code
_entity_poly.pdbx_strand_id
1 'polypeptide(L)'
;MLSNVKKKDVPLIAISLAAIVFIAATLSLFPQQTAQAADSIFNGVTRLLGSTVQVLVLLALGLVLYLATSKYGNIRLGEGKVEYSTLSWLFMFICAGLGSSTLYWGVAEWAYYYQTPGLNIAPQSPKALEYSIPYSFFHWGVSAWATYTLASLIMAYHFHVRKNKGLSLSGIVSAITGVNPQGFWGRLVDLMFLIATVGALTISLVVTAATFTRGLSALTGLPDNFTMQAFVILLSGGIFCMSSWIGINNGLQRLSKMVGWGAFLLPLVVLLVAPTEFITNNIINAVGLTTQNFLQMSLFTDPLGDGAFTRNWTVFYWLWWISYTPGVAMFVTRVSRGRKIKEVIWGLLLGSTAGCWFFFGVMESYAMHQFVNGVINVPQVMQTLGGETAVQQVLMSLPAGKLFLAAYLFVMIVFLASHMDAVAYTMAATSTRNLREGDDPDRGMRLFWCVVITLIPLSILFTGASLETMKTTVVLTALPFLAILLIKTGGFVRWLKQDYAHVPVHQIETHTPEPIIKAETLPVGAVLKGDGQSL
;
A
#
# COMPACT_ATOMS: atom_id res chain seq x y z
N MET A 1 -16.38 35.92 -7.88
CA MET A 1 -15.35 35.77 -6.84
C MET A 1 -15.77 34.96 -5.61
N LEU A 2 -16.95 34.34 -5.57
CA LEU A 2 -17.46 33.62 -4.37
C LEU A 2 -17.39 32.07 -4.44
N SER A 3 -16.66 31.48 -5.41
CA SER A 3 -16.64 30.01 -5.61
C SER A 3 -15.41 29.27 -5.09
N ASN A 4 -14.54 29.90 -4.32
CA ASN A 4 -13.23 29.34 -3.94
C ASN A 4 -13.14 28.81 -2.49
N VAL A 5 -14.24 28.64 -1.78
CA VAL A 5 -14.21 28.09 -0.44
C VAL A 5 -14.11 26.57 -0.52
N LYS A 6 -13.04 26.01 0.04
CA LYS A 6 -12.88 24.56 0.26
C LYS A 6 -14.07 24.07 1.09
N LYS A 7 -15.02 23.38 0.47
CA LYS A 7 -16.23 22.91 1.16
C LYS A 7 -16.06 21.44 1.56
N LYS A 8 -16.30 21.14 2.83
CA LYS A 8 -16.38 19.76 3.33
C LYS A 8 -17.57 19.05 2.68
N ASP A 9 -17.39 17.81 2.22
CA ASP A 9 -18.48 16.97 1.76
C ASP A 9 -19.17 16.30 2.95
N VAL A 10 -19.97 17.07 3.69
CA VAL A 10 -20.63 16.62 4.91
C VAL A 10 -21.46 15.34 4.71
N PRO A 11 -22.26 15.17 3.63
CA PRO A 11 -22.97 13.92 3.41
C PRO A 11 -22.03 12.71 3.23
N LEU A 12 -20.95 12.85 2.46
CA LEU A 12 -19.97 11.78 2.28
C LEU A 12 -19.32 11.40 3.60
N ILE A 13 -18.90 12.40 4.39
CA ILE A 13 -18.26 12.17 5.70
C ILE A 13 -19.23 11.46 6.66
N ALA A 14 -20.47 11.93 6.76
CA ALA A 14 -21.47 11.37 7.68
C ALA A 14 -21.80 9.91 7.30
N ILE A 15 -22.01 9.61 6.01
CA ILE A 15 -22.34 8.26 5.55
C ILE A 15 -21.11 7.34 5.75
N SER A 16 -19.90 7.82 5.43
CA SER A 16 -18.68 7.04 5.64
C SER A 16 -18.46 6.71 7.11
N LEU A 17 -18.60 7.70 7.99
CA LEU A 17 -18.45 7.50 9.42
C LEU A 17 -19.49 6.54 9.96
N ALA A 18 -20.77 6.70 9.57
CA ALA A 18 -21.85 5.81 9.98
C ALA A 18 -21.58 4.36 9.53
N ALA A 19 -21.15 4.15 8.29
CA ALA A 19 -20.81 2.82 7.77
C ALA A 19 -19.61 2.21 8.52
N ILE A 20 -18.55 2.97 8.74
CA ILE A 20 -17.35 2.52 9.46
C ILE A 20 -17.71 2.15 10.91
N VAL A 21 -18.44 3.02 11.61
CA VAL A 21 -18.91 2.76 12.99
C VAL A 21 -19.84 1.55 13.05
N PHE A 22 -20.74 1.40 12.08
CA PHE A 22 -21.63 0.24 11.99
C PHE A 22 -20.82 -1.06 11.83
N ILE A 23 -19.83 -1.10 10.93
CA ILE A 23 -18.95 -2.26 10.74
C ILE A 23 -18.19 -2.55 12.03
N ALA A 24 -17.56 -1.55 12.64
CA ALA A 24 -16.81 -1.70 13.87
C ALA A 24 -17.70 -2.19 15.04
N ALA A 25 -18.89 -1.63 15.19
CA ALA A 25 -19.86 -2.06 16.20
C ALA A 25 -20.33 -3.51 15.97
N THR A 26 -20.59 -3.89 14.72
CA THR A 26 -21.00 -5.26 14.37
C THR A 26 -19.89 -6.26 14.71
N LEU A 27 -18.64 -5.96 14.36
CA LEU A 27 -17.47 -6.77 14.71
C LEU A 27 -17.30 -6.89 16.23
N SER A 28 -17.58 -5.81 16.97
CA SER A 28 -17.42 -5.76 18.43
C SER A 28 -18.53 -6.46 19.19
N LEU A 29 -19.78 -6.32 18.75
CA LEU A 29 -20.95 -6.88 19.44
C LEU A 29 -21.21 -8.36 19.11
N PHE A 30 -20.79 -8.80 17.91
CA PHE A 30 -21.04 -10.15 17.40
C PHE A 30 -19.74 -10.82 16.90
N PRO A 31 -18.68 -10.94 17.72
CA PRO A 31 -17.35 -11.34 17.24
C PRO A 31 -17.33 -12.74 16.62
N GLN A 32 -18.03 -13.72 17.18
CA GLN A 32 -18.06 -15.09 16.64
C GLN A 32 -18.84 -15.19 15.32
N GLN A 33 -20.03 -14.56 15.25
CA GLN A 33 -20.85 -14.57 14.06
C GLN A 33 -20.16 -13.83 12.91
N THR A 34 -19.52 -12.72 13.22
CA THR A 34 -18.78 -11.94 12.23
C THR A 34 -17.53 -12.66 11.77
N ALA A 35 -16.82 -13.39 12.63
CA ALA A 35 -15.68 -14.22 12.23
C ALA A 35 -16.12 -15.34 11.27
N GLN A 36 -17.19 -16.08 11.59
CA GLN A 36 -17.74 -17.13 10.72
C GLN A 36 -18.22 -16.58 9.37
N ALA A 37 -18.94 -15.45 9.40
CA ALA A 37 -19.36 -14.76 8.18
C ALA A 37 -18.16 -14.30 7.36
N ALA A 38 -17.14 -13.73 8.02
CA ALA A 38 -15.92 -13.29 7.39
C ALA A 38 -15.20 -14.45 6.67
N ASP A 39 -15.03 -15.59 7.33
CA ASP A 39 -14.39 -16.78 6.74
C ASP A 39 -15.18 -17.30 5.54
N SER A 40 -16.51 -17.35 5.65
CA SER A 40 -17.39 -17.78 4.56
C SER A 40 -17.28 -16.85 3.35
N ILE A 41 -17.28 -15.55 3.59
CA ILE A 41 -17.15 -14.52 2.54
C ILE A 41 -15.77 -14.55 1.93
N PHE A 42 -14.71 -14.62 2.74
CA PHE A 42 -13.33 -14.73 2.27
C PHE A 42 -13.17 -15.93 1.32
N ASN A 43 -13.58 -17.10 1.78
CA ASN A 43 -13.50 -18.33 0.98
C ASN A 43 -14.37 -18.25 -0.28
N GLY A 44 -15.58 -17.72 -0.20
CA GLY A 44 -16.47 -17.52 -1.35
C GLY A 44 -15.87 -16.58 -2.40
N VAL A 45 -15.42 -15.42 -1.98
CA VAL A 45 -14.81 -14.39 -2.86
C VAL A 45 -13.51 -14.89 -3.47
N THR A 46 -12.60 -15.45 -2.67
CA THR A 46 -11.29 -15.89 -3.15
C THR A 46 -11.38 -17.14 -4.03
N ARG A 47 -12.37 -18.01 -3.83
CA ARG A 47 -12.67 -19.11 -4.77
C ARG A 47 -13.21 -18.59 -6.10
N LEU A 48 -14.14 -17.64 -6.07
CA LEU A 48 -14.77 -17.10 -7.28
C LEU A 48 -13.81 -16.24 -8.10
N LEU A 49 -13.07 -15.37 -7.46
CA LEU A 49 -12.26 -14.32 -8.11
C LEU A 49 -10.76 -14.57 -8.07
N GLY A 50 -10.28 -15.56 -7.33
CA GLY A 50 -8.85 -15.76 -7.08
C GLY A 50 -8.02 -15.88 -8.36
N SER A 51 -8.41 -16.77 -9.27
CA SER A 51 -7.73 -16.94 -10.56
C SER A 51 -7.78 -15.66 -11.41
N THR A 52 -8.92 -14.96 -11.39
CA THR A 52 -9.08 -13.69 -12.09
C THR A 52 -8.11 -12.65 -11.54
N VAL A 53 -8.00 -12.52 -10.21
CA VAL A 53 -7.08 -11.59 -9.55
C VAL A 53 -5.63 -11.89 -9.93
N GLN A 54 -5.21 -13.16 -9.90
CA GLN A 54 -3.86 -13.58 -10.32
C GLN A 54 -3.55 -13.16 -11.76
N VAL A 55 -4.46 -13.45 -12.69
CA VAL A 55 -4.30 -13.07 -14.10
C VAL A 55 -4.25 -11.56 -14.27
N LEU A 56 -5.12 -10.81 -13.59
CA LEU A 56 -5.15 -9.35 -13.68
C LEU A 56 -3.86 -8.69 -13.16
N VAL A 57 -3.28 -9.21 -12.07
CA VAL A 57 -2.01 -8.69 -11.55
C VAL A 57 -0.85 -9.00 -12.50
N LEU A 58 -0.83 -10.18 -13.10
CA LEU A 58 0.16 -10.54 -14.12
C LEU A 58 0.01 -9.67 -15.38
N LEU A 59 -1.22 -9.42 -15.82
CA LEU A 59 -1.50 -8.51 -16.93
C LEU A 59 -1.13 -7.05 -16.60
N ALA A 60 -1.31 -6.61 -15.36
CA ALA A 60 -0.86 -5.29 -14.92
C ALA A 60 0.67 -5.17 -15.03
N LEU A 61 1.42 -6.19 -14.62
CA LEU A 61 2.88 -6.24 -14.81
C LEU A 61 3.24 -6.20 -16.30
N GLY A 62 2.58 -7.01 -17.13
CA GLY A 62 2.79 -7.02 -18.58
C GLY A 62 2.53 -5.65 -19.21
N LEU A 63 1.44 -4.97 -18.83
CA LEU A 63 1.12 -3.63 -19.31
C LEU A 63 2.17 -2.60 -18.88
N VAL A 64 2.60 -2.63 -17.63
CA VAL A 64 3.63 -1.72 -17.12
C VAL A 64 4.96 -1.91 -17.85
N LEU A 65 5.37 -3.16 -18.08
CA LEU A 65 6.58 -3.47 -18.86
C LEU A 65 6.45 -3.03 -20.33
N TYR A 66 5.28 -3.23 -20.95
CA TYR A 66 5.00 -2.71 -22.29
C TYR A 66 5.12 -1.17 -22.33
N LEU A 67 4.56 -0.48 -21.35
CA LEU A 67 4.67 0.97 -21.28
C LEU A 67 6.11 1.44 -21.12
N ALA A 68 6.93 0.74 -20.31
CA ALA A 68 8.33 1.08 -20.09
C ALA A 68 9.19 0.96 -21.36
N THR A 69 8.91 -0.07 -22.18
CA THR A 69 9.71 -0.41 -23.38
C THR A 69 9.17 0.19 -24.67
N SER A 70 7.90 0.63 -24.67
CA SER A 70 7.27 1.28 -25.82
C SER A 70 7.57 2.78 -25.91
N LYS A 71 7.11 3.40 -27.00
CA LYS A 71 7.20 4.86 -27.17
C LYS A 71 6.57 5.65 -26.01
N TYR A 72 5.53 5.11 -25.38
CA TYR A 72 4.82 5.74 -24.26
C TYR A 72 5.70 5.92 -23.02
N GLY A 73 6.75 5.12 -22.87
CA GLY A 73 7.73 5.28 -21.78
C GLY A 73 8.47 6.61 -21.81
N ASN A 74 8.54 7.28 -22.95
CA ASN A 74 9.20 8.58 -23.09
C ASN A 74 8.30 9.77 -22.74
N ILE A 75 6.99 9.55 -22.50
CA ILE A 75 6.07 10.62 -22.09
C ILE A 75 6.55 11.19 -20.76
N ARG A 76 6.64 12.51 -20.67
CA ARG A 76 7.02 13.24 -19.46
C ARG A 76 5.78 13.56 -18.64
N LEU A 77 5.82 13.23 -17.35
CA LEU A 77 4.74 13.47 -16.40
C LEU A 77 4.75 14.93 -15.92
N GLY A 78 4.23 15.82 -16.75
CA GLY A 78 4.17 17.25 -16.50
C GLY A 78 5.41 18.02 -16.91
N GLU A 79 5.28 19.33 -16.88
CA GLU A 79 6.30 20.31 -17.25
C GLU A 79 7.18 20.68 -16.05
N GLY A 80 8.39 21.17 -16.31
CA GLY A 80 9.31 21.66 -15.30
C GLY A 80 10.45 20.71 -14.97
N LYS A 81 11.33 21.17 -14.06
CA LYS A 81 12.46 20.37 -13.58
C LYS A 81 11.99 19.37 -12.55
N VAL A 82 12.64 18.20 -12.51
CA VAL A 82 12.44 17.21 -11.44
C VAL A 82 12.81 17.82 -10.08
N GLU A 83 11.96 17.62 -9.08
CA GLU A 83 12.14 18.21 -7.75
C GLU A 83 13.23 17.50 -6.95
N TYR A 84 13.38 16.19 -7.15
CA TYR A 84 14.29 15.34 -6.36
C TYR A 84 15.38 14.74 -7.25
N SER A 85 16.61 14.66 -6.72
CA SER A 85 17.67 13.87 -7.38
C SER A 85 17.22 12.42 -7.56
N THR A 86 17.73 11.73 -8.58
CA THR A 86 17.34 10.34 -8.86
C THR A 86 17.58 9.42 -7.67
N LEU A 87 18.71 9.57 -6.97
CA LEU A 87 19.02 8.75 -5.80
C LEU A 87 18.05 9.01 -4.65
N SER A 88 17.76 10.27 -4.31
CA SER A 88 16.80 10.61 -3.25
C SER A 88 15.39 10.11 -3.58
N TRP A 89 15.00 10.20 -4.85
CA TRP A 89 13.73 9.74 -5.34
C TRP A 89 13.59 8.20 -5.30
N LEU A 90 14.64 7.45 -5.67
CA LEU A 90 14.66 5.98 -5.51
C LEU A 90 14.60 5.58 -4.03
N PHE A 91 15.33 6.28 -3.15
CA PHE A 91 15.23 6.04 -1.71
C PHE A 91 13.81 6.26 -1.17
N MET A 92 13.07 7.25 -1.67
CA MET A 92 11.67 7.46 -1.29
C MET A 92 10.80 6.24 -1.65
N PHE A 93 11.07 5.58 -2.77
CA PHE A 93 10.33 4.37 -3.18
C PHE A 93 10.72 3.15 -2.34
N ILE A 94 12.01 2.97 -2.06
CA ILE A 94 12.48 1.92 -1.16
C ILE A 94 11.80 2.08 0.22
N CYS A 95 11.79 3.29 0.76
CA CYS A 95 11.14 3.57 2.05
C CYS A 95 9.61 3.45 1.99
N ALA A 96 8.99 3.77 0.86
CA ALA A 96 7.54 3.60 0.70
C ALA A 96 7.11 2.13 0.67
N GLY A 97 8.02 1.21 0.30
CA GLY A 97 7.81 -0.24 0.35
C GLY A 97 7.89 -0.82 1.76
N LEU A 98 8.48 -0.10 2.68
CA LEU A 98 8.70 -0.56 4.06
C LEU A 98 7.71 0.18 4.98
N GLY A 99 6.55 -0.42 5.23
CA GLY A 99 5.58 0.07 6.22
C GLY A 99 5.85 -0.49 7.63
N SER A 100 5.12 -0.03 8.64
CA SER A 100 5.28 -0.51 10.02
C SER A 100 5.05 -2.02 10.17
N SER A 101 4.09 -2.58 9.46
CA SER A 101 3.82 -4.03 9.48
C SER A 101 4.88 -4.84 8.74
N THR A 102 5.62 -4.24 7.80
CA THR A 102 6.75 -4.92 7.12
C THR A 102 7.83 -5.34 8.12
N LEU A 103 8.00 -4.59 9.22
CA LEU A 103 8.92 -4.97 10.28
C LEU A 103 8.51 -6.27 10.98
N TYR A 104 7.22 -6.57 11.07
CA TYR A 104 6.75 -7.88 11.55
C TYR A 104 6.92 -8.96 10.47
N TRP A 105 6.37 -8.73 9.28
CA TRP A 105 6.37 -9.70 8.21
C TRP A 105 7.77 -10.11 7.78
N GLY A 106 8.70 -9.17 7.66
CA GLY A 106 10.08 -9.43 7.25
C GLY A 106 10.91 -10.26 8.23
N VAL A 107 10.35 -10.64 9.38
CA VAL A 107 10.99 -11.59 10.31
C VAL A 107 10.20 -12.91 10.38
N ALA A 108 8.87 -12.84 10.27
CA ALA A 108 7.97 -13.95 10.57
C ALA A 108 7.41 -14.66 9.35
N GLU A 109 7.34 -14.01 8.16
CA GLU A 109 6.54 -14.48 7.02
C GLU A 109 7.03 -15.82 6.46
N TRP A 110 8.35 -16.03 6.38
CA TRP A 110 8.93 -17.29 5.93
C TRP A 110 8.41 -18.50 6.71
N ALA A 111 8.15 -18.33 8.03
CA ALA A 111 7.73 -19.43 8.87
C ALA A 111 6.26 -19.85 8.59
N TYR A 112 5.40 -18.92 8.16
CA TYR A 112 4.08 -19.28 7.65
C TYR A 112 4.17 -20.10 6.37
N TYR A 113 5.03 -19.72 5.44
CA TYR A 113 5.24 -20.46 4.18
C TYR A 113 5.91 -21.81 4.39
N TYR A 114 6.77 -21.93 5.39
CA TYR A 114 7.34 -23.20 5.79
C TYR A 114 6.28 -24.18 6.33
N GLN A 115 5.33 -23.65 7.11
CA GLN A 115 4.24 -24.45 7.68
C GLN A 115 3.16 -24.82 6.67
N THR A 116 2.83 -23.92 5.75
CA THR A 116 1.79 -24.10 4.73
C THR A 116 2.32 -23.65 3.38
N PRO A 117 3.20 -24.44 2.73
CA PRO A 117 3.84 -24.04 1.48
C PRO A 117 2.90 -24.12 0.28
N GLY A 118 3.22 -23.32 -0.77
CA GLY A 118 2.59 -23.43 -2.08
C GLY A 118 3.23 -24.52 -2.95
N LEU A 119 2.81 -24.57 -4.23
CA LEU A 119 3.36 -25.46 -5.27
C LEU A 119 3.32 -26.95 -4.91
N ASN A 120 2.34 -27.38 -4.10
CA ASN A 120 2.20 -28.77 -3.64
C ASN A 120 3.46 -29.32 -2.94
N ILE A 121 4.23 -28.44 -2.31
CA ILE A 121 5.39 -28.81 -1.51
C ILE A 121 4.89 -29.35 -0.16
N ALA A 122 5.52 -30.44 0.32
CA ALA A 122 5.16 -31.02 1.63
C ALA A 122 5.45 -30.00 2.75
N PRO A 123 4.48 -29.74 3.67
CA PRO A 123 4.70 -28.88 4.81
C PRO A 123 5.90 -29.28 5.66
N GLN A 124 6.60 -28.31 6.21
CA GLN A 124 7.75 -28.48 7.11
C GLN A 124 8.88 -29.36 6.53
N SER A 125 8.93 -29.53 5.21
CA SER A 125 9.99 -30.23 4.50
C SER A 125 11.19 -29.31 4.24
N PRO A 126 12.39 -29.87 3.95
CA PRO A 126 13.52 -29.09 3.50
C PRO A 126 13.21 -28.18 2.29
N LYS A 127 12.38 -28.70 1.36
CA LYS A 127 11.95 -27.94 0.19
C LYS A 127 10.99 -26.79 0.57
N ALA A 128 10.11 -26.98 1.56
CA ALA A 128 9.27 -25.91 2.08
C ALA A 128 10.11 -24.79 2.71
N LEU A 129 11.18 -25.15 3.42
CA LEU A 129 12.12 -24.18 3.98
C LEU A 129 12.85 -23.42 2.88
N GLU A 130 13.33 -24.10 1.85
CA GLU A 130 14.00 -23.48 0.70
C GLU A 130 13.10 -22.49 -0.06
N TYR A 131 11.79 -22.80 -0.21
CA TYR A 131 10.84 -21.97 -0.95
C TYR A 131 10.17 -20.87 -0.10
N SER A 132 10.40 -20.82 1.19
CA SER A 132 9.72 -19.87 2.07
C SER A 132 10.13 -18.42 1.80
N ILE A 133 11.41 -18.09 1.70
CA ILE A 133 11.89 -16.74 1.35
C ILE A 133 11.58 -16.37 -0.12
N PRO A 134 11.73 -17.27 -1.11
CA PRO A 134 11.21 -17.03 -2.45
C PRO A 134 9.76 -16.56 -2.52
N TYR A 135 8.87 -17.08 -1.67
CA TYR A 135 7.47 -16.60 -1.61
C TYR A 135 7.35 -15.21 -1.02
N SER A 136 8.13 -14.85 0.00
CA SER A 136 8.21 -13.46 0.48
C SER A 136 8.71 -12.54 -0.64
N PHE A 137 9.76 -12.93 -1.37
CA PHE A 137 10.25 -12.16 -2.52
C PHE A 137 9.23 -12.02 -3.63
N PHE A 138 8.43 -13.05 -3.88
CA PHE A 138 7.36 -13.03 -4.87
C PHE A 138 6.23 -12.07 -4.47
N HIS A 139 5.73 -12.17 -3.24
CA HIS A 139 4.61 -11.35 -2.76
C HIS A 139 4.98 -9.88 -2.52
N TRP A 140 6.25 -9.57 -2.23
CA TRP A 140 6.79 -8.20 -2.04
C TRP A 140 7.63 -7.73 -3.22
N GLY A 141 7.56 -8.44 -4.34
CA GLY A 141 8.34 -8.21 -5.54
C GLY A 141 7.59 -7.45 -6.64
N VAL A 142 8.06 -7.67 -7.87
CA VAL A 142 7.66 -6.89 -9.06
C VAL A 142 6.16 -6.90 -9.36
N SER A 143 5.43 -7.98 -9.04
CA SER A 143 3.97 -8.08 -9.26
C SER A 143 3.20 -7.11 -8.38
N ALA A 144 3.56 -7.05 -7.08
CA ALA A 144 3.01 -6.10 -6.13
C ALA A 144 3.26 -4.66 -6.57
N TRP A 145 4.51 -4.35 -6.89
CA TRP A 145 4.91 -3.00 -7.33
C TRP A 145 4.33 -2.62 -8.69
N ALA A 146 4.02 -3.57 -9.57
CA ALA A 146 3.34 -3.29 -10.83
C ALA A 146 1.93 -2.73 -10.62
N THR A 147 1.18 -3.22 -9.63
CA THR A 147 -0.17 -2.68 -9.32
C THR A 147 -0.10 -1.24 -8.84
N TYR A 148 0.87 -0.91 -7.98
CA TYR A 148 1.12 0.46 -7.53
C TYR A 148 1.61 1.37 -8.67
N THR A 149 2.52 0.86 -9.50
CA THR A 149 3.04 1.59 -10.66
C THR A 149 1.90 1.94 -11.62
N LEU A 150 1.06 0.98 -11.97
CA LEU A 150 -0.07 1.22 -12.87
C LEU A 150 -1.02 2.28 -12.32
N ALA A 151 -1.43 2.16 -11.04
CA ALA A 151 -2.30 3.15 -10.41
C ALA A 151 -1.66 4.54 -10.34
N SER A 152 -0.35 4.60 -10.09
CA SER A 152 0.42 5.85 -10.03
C SER A 152 0.54 6.53 -11.38
N LEU A 153 0.80 5.76 -12.45
CA LEU A 153 0.87 6.29 -13.81
C LEU A 153 -0.47 6.87 -14.26
N ILE A 154 -1.57 6.18 -13.96
CA ILE A 154 -2.92 6.66 -14.29
C ILE A 154 -3.18 8.00 -13.59
N MET A 155 -2.86 8.09 -12.31
CA MET A 155 -3.06 9.29 -11.50
C MET A 155 -2.14 10.42 -11.97
N ALA A 156 -0.85 10.16 -12.17
CA ALA A 156 0.12 11.14 -12.65
C ALA A 156 -0.22 11.67 -14.04
N TYR A 157 -0.68 10.80 -14.93
CA TYR A 157 -1.14 11.18 -16.27
C TYR A 157 -2.37 12.08 -16.20
N HIS A 158 -3.35 11.73 -15.37
CA HIS A 158 -4.55 12.52 -15.12
C HIS A 158 -4.23 13.96 -14.69
N PHE A 159 -3.30 14.10 -13.70
CA PHE A 159 -2.95 15.40 -13.13
C PHE A 159 -1.94 16.19 -13.95
N HIS A 160 -0.82 15.55 -14.29
CA HIS A 160 0.33 16.27 -14.83
C HIS A 160 0.31 16.39 -16.36
N VAL A 161 -0.32 15.43 -17.05
CA VAL A 161 -0.39 15.45 -18.53
C VAL A 161 -1.70 16.07 -19.00
N ARG A 162 -2.83 15.56 -18.50
CA ARG A 162 -4.16 16.09 -18.90
C ARG A 162 -4.63 17.29 -18.08
N LYS A 163 -3.90 17.66 -17.03
CA LYS A 163 -4.19 18.82 -16.16
C LYS A 163 -5.63 18.85 -15.61
N ASN A 164 -6.21 17.65 -15.40
CA ASN A 164 -7.55 17.51 -14.81
C ASN A 164 -7.55 17.91 -13.34
N LYS A 165 -8.69 18.43 -12.86
CA LYS A 165 -8.85 18.86 -11.47
C LYS A 165 -9.45 17.74 -10.62
N GLY A 166 -9.14 17.75 -9.32
CA GLY A 166 -9.72 16.85 -8.32
C GLY A 166 -8.77 15.72 -7.92
N LEU A 167 -8.50 15.64 -6.60
CA LEU A 167 -7.62 14.61 -6.01
C LEU A 167 -8.38 13.34 -5.59
N SER A 168 -9.72 13.33 -5.72
CA SER A 168 -10.54 12.18 -5.36
C SER A 168 -10.50 11.09 -6.43
N LEU A 169 -10.75 9.86 -6.02
CA LEU A 169 -10.90 8.72 -6.93
C LEU A 169 -12.07 8.93 -7.90
N SER A 170 -13.17 9.50 -7.40
CA SER A 170 -14.34 9.86 -8.23
C SER A 170 -14.00 10.87 -9.32
N GLY A 171 -13.06 11.80 -9.06
CA GLY A 171 -12.58 12.74 -10.06
C GLY A 171 -11.90 12.07 -11.26
N ILE A 172 -11.05 11.07 -10.99
CA ILE A 172 -10.37 10.30 -12.04
C ILE A 172 -11.38 9.44 -12.82
N VAL A 173 -12.28 8.75 -12.10
CA VAL A 173 -13.34 7.95 -12.73
C VAL A 173 -14.25 8.84 -13.60
N SER A 174 -14.63 10.01 -13.10
CA SER A 174 -15.39 11.01 -13.83
C SER A 174 -14.72 11.45 -15.13
N ALA A 175 -13.43 11.73 -15.08
CA ALA A 175 -12.67 12.15 -16.27
C ALA A 175 -12.62 11.06 -17.36
N ILE A 176 -12.70 9.79 -16.96
CA ILE A 176 -12.69 8.62 -17.86
C ILE A 176 -14.08 8.29 -18.40
N THR A 177 -15.08 8.29 -17.52
CA THR A 177 -16.42 7.76 -17.81
C THR A 177 -17.45 8.83 -18.11
N GLY A 178 -17.19 10.09 -17.76
CA GLY A 178 -18.17 11.20 -17.84
C GLY A 178 -19.19 11.21 -16.68
N VAL A 179 -19.10 10.28 -15.74
CA VAL A 179 -20.01 10.22 -14.56
C VAL A 179 -19.76 11.45 -13.68
N ASN A 180 -20.85 12.09 -13.21
CA ASN A 180 -20.73 13.23 -12.31
C ASN A 180 -20.05 12.82 -10.98
N PRO A 181 -18.90 13.40 -10.61
CA PRO A 181 -18.18 13.03 -9.39
C PRO A 181 -18.95 13.38 -8.10
N GLN A 182 -19.89 14.34 -8.17
CA GLN A 182 -20.77 14.73 -7.07
C GLN A 182 -22.12 14.00 -7.08
N GLY A 183 -22.39 13.20 -8.12
CA GLY A 183 -23.58 12.35 -8.24
C GLY A 183 -23.47 11.08 -7.36
N PHE A 184 -24.50 10.26 -7.39
CA PHE A 184 -24.57 9.01 -6.61
C PHE A 184 -23.35 8.09 -6.84
N TRP A 185 -23.03 7.80 -8.10
CA TRP A 185 -21.91 6.90 -8.45
C TRP A 185 -20.54 7.45 -8.07
N GLY A 186 -20.31 8.76 -8.25
CA GLY A 186 -19.06 9.40 -7.83
C GLY A 186 -18.88 9.33 -6.30
N ARG A 187 -19.93 9.66 -5.55
CA ARG A 187 -19.91 9.56 -4.09
C ARG A 187 -19.77 8.13 -3.60
N LEU A 188 -20.34 7.16 -4.30
CA LEU A 188 -20.18 5.73 -3.97
C LEU A 188 -18.71 5.30 -4.11
N VAL A 189 -18.02 5.75 -5.15
CA VAL A 189 -16.58 5.50 -5.34
C VAL A 189 -15.76 6.08 -4.17
N ASP A 190 -16.02 7.34 -3.79
CA ASP A 190 -15.30 7.98 -2.68
C ASP A 190 -15.67 7.37 -1.31
N LEU A 191 -16.92 6.97 -1.11
CA LEU A 191 -17.38 6.22 0.08
C LEU A 191 -16.64 4.89 0.22
N MET A 192 -16.60 4.11 -0.86
CA MET A 192 -15.87 2.83 -0.89
C MET A 192 -14.39 3.05 -0.60
N PHE A 193 -13.80 4.12 -1.12
CA PHE A 193 -12.41 4.48 -0.82
C PHE A 193 -12.20 4.72 0.68
N LEU A 194 -13.04 5.52 1.32
CA LEU A 194 -12.90 5.85 2.75
C LEU A 194 -13.05 4.61 3.64
N ILE A 195 -14.04 3.75 3.37
CA ILE A 195 -14.25 2.50 4.12
C ILE A 195 -13.07 1.54 3.92
N ALA A 196 -12.66 1.33 2.68
CA ALA A 196 -11.61 0.41 2.33
C ALA A 196 -10.24 0.81 2.91
N THR A 197 -9.96 2.10 2.93
CA THR A 197 -8.73 2.64 3.51
C THR A 197 -8.64 2.31 5.01
N VAL A 198 -9.74 2.45 5.76
CA VAL A 198 -9.79 2.07 7.18
C VAL A 198 -9.58 0.56 7.35
N GLY A 199 -10.26 -0.26 6.53
CA GLY A 199 -10.12 -1.72 6.56
C GLY A 199 -8.68 -2.18 6.31
N ALA A 200 -8.05 -1.65 5.26
CA ALA A 200 -6.67 -2.00 4.91
C ALA A 200 -5.67 -1.66 6.02
N LEU A 201 -5.85 -0.51 6.68
CA LEU A 201 -4.98 -0.06 7.77
C LEU A 201 -5.07 -0.91 9.03
N THR A 202 -6.22 -1.55 9.25
CA THR A 202 -6.47 -2.29 10.50
C THR A 202 -5.42 -3.36 10.76
N ILE A 203 -5.07 -4.18 9.76
CA ILE A 203 -4.01 -5.21 9.91
C ILE A 203 -2.68 -4.57 10.28
N SER A 204 -2.26 -3.55 9.53
CA SER A 204 -0.97 -2.91 9.78
C SER A 204 -0.88 -2.31 11.18
N LEU A 205 -1.96 -1.70 11.65
CA LEU A 205 -1.99 -1.03 12.95
C LEU A 205 -2.03 -2.04 14.10
N VAL A 206 -2.86 -3.07 14.00
CA VAL A 206 -2.99 -4.10 15.05
C VAL A 206 -1.71 -4.92 15.19
N VAL A 207 -1.17 -5.43 14.07
CA VAL A 207 0.09 -6.19 14.07
C VAL A 207 1.26 -5.35 14.60
N THR A 208 1.34 -4.08 14.20
CA THR A 208 2.38 -3.17 14.70
C THR A 208 2.23 -2.92 16.21
N ALA A 209 1.02 -2.66 16.69
CA ALA A 209 0.78 -2.40 18.11
C ALA A 209 1.09 -3.63 18.96
N ALA A 210 0.67 -4.82 18.54
CA ALA A 210 0.96 -6.08 19.23
C ALA A 210 2.47 -6.36 19.30
N THR A 211 3.17 -6.25 18.16
CA THR A 211 4.62 -6.43 18.07
C THR A 211 5.37 -5.41 18.93
N PHE A 212 4.95 -4.15 18.88
CA PHE A 212 5.55 -3.08 19.68
C PHE A 212 5.37 -3.34 21.18
N THR A 213 4.15 -3.67 21.60
CA THR A 213 3.84 -3.92 23.02
C THR A 213 4.61 -5.13 23.54
N ARG A 214 4.70 -6.20 22.75
CA ARG A 214 5.48 -7.38 23.10
C ARG A 214 6.96 -7.07 23.27
N GLY A 215 7.54 -6.32 22.34
CA GLY A 215 8.93 -5.87 22.41
C GLY A 215 9.17 -4.93 23.59
N LEU A 216 8.26 -4.00 23.86
CA LEU A 216 8.34 -3.10 25.01
C LEU A 216 8.28 -3.88 26.34
N SER A 217 7.38 -4.87 26.44
CA SER A 217 7.30 -5.77 27.60
C SER A 217 8.63 -6.49 27.84
N ALA A 218 9.26 -7.01 26.79
CA ALA A 218 10.55 -7.69 26.91
C ALA A 218 11.69 -6.76 27.37
N LEU A 219 11.64 -5.47 27.02
CA LEU A 219 12.65 -4.49 27.42
C LEU A 219 12.45 -3.94 28.84
N THR A 220 11.20 -3.75 29.26
CA THR A 220 10.85 -2.97 30.44
C THR A 220 10.17 -3.78 31.55
N GLY A 221 9.67 -4.99 31.25
CA GLY A 221 8.85 -5.77 32.17
C GLY A 221 7.40 -5.29 32.30
N LEU A 222 6.98 -4.29 31.51
CA LEU A 222 5.58 -3.84 31.48
C LEU A 222 4.65 -4.94 30.95
N PRO A 223 3.37 -4.98 31.38
CA PRO A 223 2.47 -6.05 30.97
C PRO A 223 2.17 -5.99 29.46
N ASP A 224 2.20 -7.14 28.81
CA ASP A 224 1.72 -7.31 27.42
C ASP A 224 0.25 -7.71 27.46
N ASN A 225 -0.62 -6.72 27.39
CA ASN A 225 -2.06 -6.90 27.43
C ASN A 225 -2.79 -5.85 26.58
N PHE A 226 -4.09 -6.02 26.42
CA PHE A 226 -4.93 -5.09 25.66
C PHE A 226 -4.77 -3.62 26.09
N THR A 227 -4.69 -3.36 27.40
CA THR A 227 -4.54 -1.98 27.91
C THR A 227 -3.26 -1.32 27.40
N MET A 228 -2.15 -2.06 27.38
CA MET A 228 -0.88 -1.56 26.85
C MET A 228 -0.93 -1.39 25.34
N GLN A 229 -1.53 -2.33 24.61
CA GLN A 229 -1.72 -2.20 23.14
C GLN A 229 -2.60 -1.00 22.81
N ALA A 230 -3.70 -0.80 23.54
CA ALA A 230 -4.55 0.38 23.42
C ALA A 230 -3.79 1.68 23.70
N PHE A 231 -2.97 1.70 24.75
CA PHE A 231 -2.12 2.85 25.07
C PHE A 231 -1.14 3.16 23.92
N VAL A 232 -0.49 2.14 23.35
CA VAL A 232 0.44 2.31 22.21
C VAL A 232 -0.28 2.85 20.98
N ILE A 233 -1.48 2.37 20.66
CA ILE A 233 -2.29 2.88 19.56
C ILE A 233 -2.68 4.34 19.80
N LEU A 234 -3.15 4.67 20.99
CA LEU A 234 -3.54 6.05 21.34
C LEU A 234 -2.35 7.00 21.36
N LEU A 235 -1.20 6.55 21.87
CA LEU A 235 0.04 7.34 21.85
C LEU A 235 0.49 7.60 20.41
N SER A 236 0.50 6.58 19.56
CA SER A 236 0.79 6.72 18.14
C SER A 236 -0.20 7.67 17.48
N GLY A 237 -1.49 7.50 17.78
CA GLY A 237 -2.57 8.38 17.37
C GLY A 237 -2.33 9.84 17.74
N GLY A 238 -1.91 10.09 18.97
CA GLY A 238 -1.53 11.42 19.45
C GLY A 238 -0.36 12.02 18.66
N ILE A 239 0.68 11.22 18.40
CA ILE A 239 1.87 11.66 17.66
C ILE A 239 1.49 12.12 16.25
N PHE A 240 0.72 11.32 15.49
CA PHE A 240 0.37 11.72 14.13
C PHE A 240 -0.75 12.77 14.08
N CYS A 241 -1.65 12.83 15.06
CA CYS A 241 -2.59 13.95 15.21
C CYS A 241 -1.84 15.27 15.39
N MET A 242 -0.83 15.31 16.27
CA MET A 242 0.03 16.48 16.47
C MET A 242 0.80 16.83 15.20
N SER A 243 1.39 15.83 14.54
CA SER A 243 2.08 16.00 13.26
C SER A 243 1.17 16.62 12.20
N SER A 244 -0.02 16.08 12.06
CA SER A 244 -1.03 16.52 11.10
C SER A 244 -1.51 17.95 11.37
N TRP A 245 -1.57 18.36 12.65
CA TRP A 245 -1.95 19.71 13.05
C TRP A 245 -0.86 20.76 12.81
N ILE A 246 0.39 20.42 13.18
CA ILE A 246 1.55 21.33 13.04
C ILE A 246 1.91 21.55 11.56
N GLY A 247 1.58 20.58 10.71
CA GLY A 247 1.84 20.63 9.26
C GLY A 247 3.13 19.93 8.84
N ILE A 248 3.09 19.37 7.64
CA ILE A 248 4.05 18.41 7.11
C ILE A 248 5.48 18.94 6.96
N ASN A 249 5.66 20.27 6.92
CA ASN A 249 6.87 20.84 6.32
C ASN A 249 8.16 20.81 7.16
N ASN A 250 8.14 20.56 8.48
CA ASN A 250 9.39 20.70 9.26
C ASN A 250 9.70 19.57 10.26
N GLY A 251 8.73 18.85 10.80
CA GLY A 251 8.97 17.81 11.82
C GLY A 251 8.89 16.41 11.23
N LEU A 252 7.76 16.09 10.60
CA LEU A 252 7.47 14.75 10.09
C LEU A 252 8.38 14.36 8.91
N GLN A 253 8.73 15.29 8.01
CA GLN A 253 9.66 14.99 6.93
C GLN A 253 11.06 14.59 7.44
N ARG A 254 11.56 15.25 8.50
CA ARG A 254 12.84 14.87 9.10
C ARG A 254 12.74 13.53 9.78
N LEU A 255 11.65 13.30 10.51
CA LEU A 255 11.40 12.04 11.21
C LEU A 255 11.22 10.89 10.20
N SER A 256 10.43 11.06 9.14
CA SER A 256 10.27 10.07 8.08
C SER A 256 11.58 9.75 7.34
N LYS A 257 12.44 10.75 7.11
CA LYS A 257 13.78 10.52 6.55
C LYS A 257 14.67 9.70 7.50
N MET A 258 14.66 10.04 8.78
CA MET A 258 15.42 9.27 9.80
C MET A 258 14.97 7.82 9.86
N VAL A 259 13.66 7.60 9.79
CA VAL A 259 13.08 6.25 9.82
C VAL A 259 13.38 5.47 8.55
N GLY A 260 13.29 6.10 7.38
CA GLY A 260 13.70 5.46 6.13
C GLY A 260 15.16 4.98 6.17
N TRP A 261 16.07 5.81 6.69
CA TRP A 261 17.44 5.39 6.95
C TRP A 261 17.51 4.29 8.03
N GLY A 262 16.73 4.39 9.10
CA GLY A 262 16.65 3.37 10.14
C GLY A 262 16.22 2.01 9.59
N ALA A 263 15.19 1.96 8.76
CA ALA A 263 14.72 0.75 8.12
C ALA A 263 15.74 0.12 7.16
N PHE A 264 16.60 0.91 6.54
CA PHE A 264 17.71 0.40 5.73
C PHE A 264 18.89 -0.05 6.61
N LEU A 265 19.22 0.72 7.64
CA LEU A 265 20.34 0.42 8.54
C LEU A 265 20.09 -0.80 9.43
N LEU A 266 18.84 -1.04 9.86
CA LEU A 266 18.53 -2.22 10.67
C LEU A 266 18.95 -3.53 10.00
N PRO A 267 18.49 -3.89 8.79
CA PRO A 267 18.94 -5.10 8.13
C PRO A 267 20.41 -5.04 7.76
N LEU A 268 20.97 -3.87 7.46
CA LEU A 268 22.42 -3.74 7.19
C LEU A 268 23.25 -4.13 8.43
N VAL A 269 22.86 -3.67 9.62
CA VAL A 269 23.52 -4.08 10.87
C VAL A 269 23.40 -5.59 11.06
N VAL A 270 22.21 -6.17 10.87
CA VAL A 270 22.03 -7.63 10.96
C VAL A 270 22.93 -8.36 9.99
N LEU A 271 23.00 -7.91 8.73
CA LEU A 271 23.87 -8.51 7.71
C LEU A 271 25.35 -8.51 8.14
N LEU A 272 25.80 -7.48 8.85
CA LEU A 272 27.22 -7.33 9.25
C LEU A 272 27.57 -8.09 10.54
N VAL A 273 26.61 -8.27 11.49
CA VAL A 273 26.90 -8.88 12.80
C VAL A 273 26.39 -10.31 12.93
N ALA A 274 25.54 -10.75 12.02
CA ALA A 274 24.96 -12.09 11.96
C ALA A 274 25.74 -12.98 10.96
N PRO A 275 25.32 -14.24 10.75
CA PRO A 275 26.00 -15.16 9.79
C PRO A 275 25.84 -14.69 8.34
N THR A 276 26.66 -13.74 7.92
CA THR A 276 26.63 -13.04 6.62
C THR A 276 26.64 -14.02 5.45
N GLU A 277 27.45 -15.08 5.50
CA GLU A 277 27.54 -16.09 4.45
C GLU A 277 26.20 -16.81 4.26
N PHE A 278 25.58 -17.27 5.34
CA PHE A 278 24.26 -17.91 5.27
C PHE A 278 23.20 -16.96 4.68
N ILE A 279 23.18 -15.72 5.17
CA ILE A 279 22.22 -14.70 4.72
C ILE A 279 22.39 -14.41 3.23
N THR A 280 23.62 -14.17 2.77
CA THR A 280 23.89 -13.83 1.36
C THR A 280 23.60 -15.00 0.43
N ASN A 281 24.00 -16.23 0.80
CA ASN A 281 23.70 -17.42 0.02
C ASN A 281 22.18 -17.66 -0.08
N ASN A 282 21.46 -17.46 1.00
CA ASN A 282 20.01 -17.63 1.01
C ASN A 282 19.27 -16.57 0.18
N ILE A 283 19.72 -15.31 0.22
CA ILE A 283 19.19 -14.24 -0.64
C ILE A 283 19.43 -14.56 -2.12
N ILE A 284 20.64 -14.97 -2.50
CA ILE A 284 20.98 -15.30 -3.88
C ILE A 284 20.14 -16.48 -4.37
N ASN A 285 20.02 -17.53 -3.55
CA ASN A 285 19.15 -18.68 -3.85
C ASN A 285 17.69 -18.26 -4.02
N ALA A 286 17.18 -17.41 -3.12
CA ALA A 286 15.80 -16.92 -3.18
C ALA A 286 15.53 -16.11 -4.45
N VAL A 287 16.46 -15.24 -4.86
CA VAL A 287 16.37 -14.51 -6.16
C VAL A 287 16.32 -15.49 -7.33
N GLY A 288 17.18 -16.51 -7.33
CA GLY A 288 17.23 -17.53 -8.37
C GLY A 288 15.91 -18.30 -8.47
N LEU A 289 15.42 -18.83 -7.35
CA LEU A 289 14.17 -19.61 -7.31
C LEU A 289 12.94 -18.75 -7.64
N THR A 290 12.86 -17.52 -7.13
CA THR A 290 11.75 -16.61 -7.46
C THR A 290 11.73 -16.29 -8.95
N THR A 291 12.89 -16.02 -9.55
CA THR A 291 12.99 -15.70 -10.97
C THR A 291 12.65 -16.91 -11.84
N GLN A 292 13.21 -18.08 -11.50
CA GLN A 292 12.97 -19.33 -12.24
C GLN A 292 11.50 -19.74 -12.21
N ASN A 293 10.83 -19.61 -11.07
CA ASN A 293 9.47 -20.09 -10.86
C ASN A 293 8.41 -18.96 -10.93
N PHE A 294 8.77 -17.78 -11.38
CA PHE A 294 7.92 -16.59 -11.34
C PHE A 294 6.53 -16.79 -11.96
N LEU A 295 6.48 -17.33 -13.18
CA LEU A 295 5.20 -17.57 -13.87
C LEU A 295 4.40 -18.70 -13.20
N GLN A 296 5.07 -19.74 -12.72
CA GLN A 296 4.42 -20.81 -11.99
C GLN A 296 3.80 -20.29 -10.69
N MET A 297 4.54 -19.51 -9.89
CA MET A 297 4.02 -18.88 -8.66
C MET A 297 2.88 -17.89 -8.96
N SER A 298 2.97 -17.14 -10.07
CA SER A 298 1.95 -16.16 -10.47
C SER A 298 0.62 -16.79 -10.86
N LEU A 299 0.64 -17.98 -11.45
CA LEU A 299 -0.53 -18.67 -12.03
C LEU A 299 -0.89 -19.96 -11.29
N PHE A 300 -0.24 -20.24 -10.16
CA PHE A 300 -0.55 -21.42 -9.35
C PHE A 300 -1.90 -21.25 -8.68
N THR A 301 -2.88 -22.05 -9.08
CA THR A 301 -4.25 -22.04 -8.54
C THR A 301 -4.58 -23.26 -7.68
N ASP A 302 -3.71 -24.27 -7.73
CA ASP A 302 -3.89 -25.57 -7.05
C ASP A 302 -5.25 -26.23 -7.38
N PRO A 303 -5.53 -26.53 -8.66
CA PRO A 303 -6.85 -27.00 -9.09
C PRO A 303 -7.18 -28.43 -8.63
N LEU A 304 -6.17 -29.21 -8.23
CA LEU A 304 -6.31 -30.60 -7.77
C LEU A 304 -6.22 -30.71 -6.25
N GLY A 305 -5.78 -29.66 -5.57
CA GLY A 305 -5.73 -29.56 -4.11
C GLY A 305 -6.88 -28.74 -3.56
N ASP A 306 -6.69 -28.20 -2.36
CA ASP A 306 -7.67 -27.35 -1.71
C ASP A 306 -7.58 -25.86 -2.12
N GLY A 307 -6.48 -25.46 -2.76
CA GLY A 307 -6.18 -24.08 -3.15
C GLY A 307 -5.98 -23.12 -1.96
N ALA A 308 -5.82 -23.63 -0.76
CA ALA A 308 -5.78 -22.82 0.46
C ALA A 308 -4.59 -21.85 0.45
N PHE A 309 -3.39 -22.33 0.09
CA PHE A 309 -2.21 -21.46 0.01
C PHE A 309 -2.44 -20.27 -0.92
N THR A 310 -2.91 -20.55 -2.12
CA THR A 310 -3.14 -19.51 -3.14
C THR A 310 -4.14 -18.46 -2.64
N ARG A 311 -5.26 -18.91 -2.04
CA ARG A 311 -6.28 -18.00 -1.51
C ARG A 311 -5.77 -17.17 -0.32
N ASN A 312 -5.16 -17.85 0.66
CA ASN A 312 -4.78 -17.24 1.93
C ASN A 312 -3.54 -16.34 1.83
N TRP A 313 -2.72 -16.54 0.79
CA TRP A 313 -1.48 -15.78 0.60
C TRP A 313 -1.47 -15.01 -0.71
N THR A 314 -1.37 -15.65 -1.86
CA THR A 314 -1.18 -14.96 -3.13
C THR A 314 -2.34 -14.02 -3.48
N VAL A 315 -3.58 -14.53 -3.44
CA VAL A 315 -4.78 -13.73 -3.75
C VAL A 315 -5.01 -12.66 -2.68
N PHE A 316 -4.82 -13.03 -1.41
CA PHE A 316 -4.89 -12.07 -0.31
C PHE A 316 -3.89 -10.94 -0.51
N TYR A 317 -2.61 -11.23 -0.78
CA TYR A 317 -1.59 -10.21 -1.02
C TYR A 317 -1.96 -9.31 -2.19
N TRP A 318 -2.39 -9.84 -3.31
CA TRP A 318 -2.79 -9.03 -4.46
C TRP A 318 -3.94 -8.08 -4.13
N LEU A 319 -4.94 -8.54 -3.42
CA LEU A 319 -6.05 -7.70 -2.97
C LEU A 319 -5.59 -6.67 -1.93
N TRP A 320 -4.72 -7.06 -1.02
CA TRP A 320 -4.15 -6.13 -0.04
C TRP A 320 -3.36 -5.01 -0.72
N TRP A 321 -2.48 -5.33 -1.67
CA TRP A 321 -1.77 -4.33 -2.47
C TRP A 321 -2.74 -3.43 -3.23
N ILE A 322 -3.77 -3.98 -3.87
CA ILE A 322 -4.79 -3.21 -4.59
C ILE A 322 -5.51 -2.22 -3.68
N SER A 323 -5.79 -2.58 -2.43
CA SER A 323 -6.48 -1.70 -1.46
C SER A 323 -5.67 -0.45 -1.10
N TYR A 324 -4.34 -0.52 -1.13
CA TYR A 324 -3.45 0.61 -0.86
C TYR A 324 -3.11 1.47 -2.09
N THR A 325 -3.47 1.01 -3.30
CA THR A 325 -3.12 1.71 -4.55
C THR A 325 -3.44 3.21 -4.56
N PRO A 326 -4.56 3.72 -4.00
CA PRO A 326 -4.86 5.15 -4.08
C PRO A 326 -3.88 6.02 -3.28
N GLY A 327 -3.51 5.59 -2.09
CA GLY A 327 -2.57 6.31 -1.23
C GLY A 327 -1.16 6.37 -1.83
N VAL A 328 -0.67 5.21 -2.27
CA VAL A 328 0.66 5.12 -2.91
C VAL A 328 0.68 5.86 -4.24
N ALA A 329 -0.38 5.75 -5.05
CA ALA A 329 -0.47 6.47 -6.33
C ALA A 329 -0.41 7.99 -6.14
N MET A 330 -1.05 8.53 -5.10
CA MET A 330 -0.97 9.96 -4.79
C MET A 330 0.44 10.39 -4.40
N PHE A 331 1.10 9.63 -3.55
CA PHE A 331 2.49 9.87 -3.16
C PHE A 331 3.43 9.86 -4.38
N VAL A 332 3.39 8.79 -5.17
CA VAL A 332 4.24 8.62 -6.36
C VAL A 332 3.99 9.73 -7.37
N THR A 333 2.72 10.08 -7.62
CA THR A 333 2.34 11.19 -8.51
C THR A 333 3.01 12.49 -8.08
N ARG A 334 2.96 12.82 -6.79
CA ARG A 334 3.53 14.05 -6.25
C ARG A 334 5.04 14.13 -6.42
N VAL A 335 5.77 13.04 -6.10
CA VAL A 335 7.24 13.04 -6.11
C VAL A 335 7.84 12.80 -7.49
N SER A 336 7.03 12.43 -8.49
CA SER A 336 7.49 12.03 -9.82
C SER A 336 7.20 13.06 -10.92
N ARG A 337 6.73 14.26 -10.56
CA ARG A 337 6.50 15.34 -11.54
C ARG A 337 7.77 15.62 -12.35
N GLY A 338 7.61 15.78 -13.66
CA GLY A 338 8.72 16.04 -14.58
C GLY A 338 9.54 14.82 -15.00
N ARG A 339 9.28 13.62 -14.43
CA ARG A 339 9.94 12.36 -14.82
C ARG A 339 9.24 11.71 -16.01
N LYS A 340 9.97 10.87 -16.74
CA LYS A 340 9.40 10.04 -17.81
C LYS A 340 8.65 8.84 -17.22
N ILE A 341 7.61 8.38 -17.92
CA ILE A 341 6.86 7.18 -17.54
C ILE A 341 7.79 5.99 -17.26
N LYS A 342 8.77 5.72 -18.15
CA LYS A 342 9.73 4.63 -17.97
C LYS A 342 10.61 4.79 -16.74
N GLU A 343 10.97 6.01 -16.35
CA GLU A 343 11.75 6.25 -15.13
C GLU A 343 10.94 5.88 -13.89
N VAL A 344 9.66 6.26 -13.87
CA VAL A 344 8.75 5.91 -12.76
C VAL A 344 8.53 4.41 -12.68
N ILE A 345 8.37 3.73 -13.82
CA ILE A 345 8.20 2.29 -13.89
C ILE A 345 9.42 1.57 -13.30
N TRP A 346 10.61 1.86 -13.82
CA TRP A 346 11.83 1.17 -13.37
C TRP A 346 12.18 1.54 -11.92
N GLY A 347 11.93 2.80 -11.52
CA GLY A 347 12.13 3.23 -10.14
C GLY A 347 11.27 2.45 -9.13
N LEU A 348 9.99 2.25 -9.43
CA LEU A 348 9.09 1.48 -8.58
C LEU A 348 9.36 -0.03 -8.66
N LEU A 349 9.42 -0.60 -9.88
CA LEU A 349 9.59 -2.03 -10.04
C LEU A 349 10.93 -2.53 -9.47
N LEU A 350 12.04 -1.85 -9.77
CA LEU A 350 13.36 -2.30 -9.34
C LEU A 350 13.74 -1.73 -7.98
N GLY A 351 13.55 -0.42 -7.78
CA GLY A 351 13.97 0.24 -6.55
C GLY A 351 13.22 -0.27 -5.32
N SER A 352 11.89 -0.29 -5.38
CA SER A 352 11.09 -0.77 -4.26
C SER A 352 11.21 -2.27 -4.04
N THR A 353 11.25 -3.07 -5.11
CA THR A 353 11.49 -4.51 -5.02
C THR A 353 12.82 -4.80 -4.35
N ALA A 354 13.91 -4.12 -4.76
CA ALA A 354 15.22 -4.29 -4.15
C ALA A 354 15.22 -3.94 -2.65
N GLY A 355 14.51 -2.88 -2.27
CA GLY A 355 14.35 -2.51 -0.86
C GLY A 355 13.62 -3.58 -0.04
N CYS A 356 12.51 -4.11 -0.55
CA CYS A 356 11.78 -5.19 0.10
C CYS A 356 12.65 -6.47 0.17
N TRP A 357 13.24 -6.88 -0.94
CA TRP A 357 14.07 -8.09 -0.98
C TRP A 357 15.29 -8.00 -0.06
N PHE A 358 15.90 -6.82 0.05
CA PHE A 358 16.97 -6.61 1.00
C PHE A 358 16.50 -6.77 2.44
N PHE A 359 15.39 -6.12 2.81
CA PHE A 359 14.85 -6.19 4.17
C PHE A 359 14.42 -7.61 4.54
N PHE A 360 13.54 -8.21 3.73
CA PHE A 360 13.04 -9.58 3.94
C PHE A 360 14.18 -10.60 3.88
N GLY A 361 15.01 -10.51 2.84
CA GLY A 361 16.10 -11.46 2.64
C GLY A 361 17.06 -11.51 3.82
N VAL A 362 17.44 -10.36 4.40
CA VAL A 362 18.33 -10.32 5.55
C VAL A 362 17.63 -10.80 6.82
N MET A 363 16.48 -10.24 7.12
CA MET A 363 15.81 -10.48 8.40
C MET A 363 15.24 -11.89 8.49
N GLU A 364 14.61 -12.38 7.42
CA GLU A 364 14.08 -13.76 7.36
C GLU A 364 15.20 -14.79 7.34
N SER A 365 16.28 -14.55 6.59
CA SER A 365 17.44 -15.47 6.59
C SER A 365 18.07 -15.57 7.97
N TYR A 366 18.15 -14.46 8.71
CA TYR A 366 18.62 -14.50 10.08
C TYR A 366 17.68 -15.32 10.98
N ALA A 367 16.37 -15.07 10.90
CA ALA A 367 15.37 -15.84 11.66
C ALA A 367 15.41 -17.33 11.31
N MET A 368 15.56 -17.66 10.02
CA MET A 368 15.72 -19.04 9.54
C MET A 368 17.01 -19.67 10.05
N HIS A 369 18.11 -18.92 10.09
CA HIS A 369 19.37 -19.40 10.69
C HIS A 369 19.21 -19.80 12.14
N GLN A 370 18.48 -19.00 12.94
CA GLN A 370 18.19 -19.35 14.35
C GLN A 370 17.40 -20.66 14.46
N PHE A 371 16.46 -20.88 13.53
CA PHE A 371 15.66 -22.11 13.48
C PHE A 371 16.50 -23.33 13.07
N VAL A 372 17.25 -23.23 11.99
CA VAL A 372 18.06 -24.35 11.44
C VAL A 372 19.13 -24.83 12.45
N ASN A 373 19.70 -23.89 13.20
CA ASN A 373 20.70 -24.21 14.22
C ASN A 373 20.10 -24.58 15.60
N GLY A 374 18.78 -24.73 15.69
CA GLY A 374 18.11 -25.16 16.93
C GLY A 374 18.15 -24.12 18.07
N VAL A 375 18.47 -22.85 17.78
CA VAL A 375 18.51 -21.78 18.79
C VAL A 375 17.11 -21.32 19.15
N ILE A 376 16.25 -21.07 18.15
CA ILE A 376 14.86 -20.66 18.30
C ILE A 376 14.01 -21.44 17.34
N ASN A 377 13.04 -22.22 17.84
CA ASN A 377 12.04 -22.85 16.98
C ASN A 377 10.95 -21.83 16.61
N VAL A 378 11.28 -20.95 15.65
CA VAL A 378 10.41 -19.85 15.23
C VAL A 378 8.99 -20.31 14.85
N PRO A 379 8.79 -21.37 14.01
CA PRO A 379 7.46 -21.87 13.69
C PRO A 379 6.65 -22.31 14.91
N GLN A 380 7.29 -23.00 15.87
CA GLN A 380 6.63 -23.45 17.10
C GLN A 380 6.28 -22.28 18.01
N VAL A 381 7.19 -21.32 18.18
CA VAL A 381 6.92 -20.10 18.98
C VAL A 381 5.74 -19.33 18.40
N MET A 382 5.65 -19.22 17.07
CA MET A 382 4.54 -18.56 16.40
C MET A 382 3.19 -19.24 16.67
N GLN A 383 3.16 -20.57 16.69
CA GLN A 383 1.94 -21.35 16.98
C GLN A 383 1.50 -21.29 18.44
N THR A 384 2.45 -21.27 19.37
CA THR A 384 2.16 -21.41 20.81
C THR A 384 2.09 -20.08 21.55
N LEU A 385 2.90 -19.09 21.14
CA LEU A 385 3.09 -17.82 21.84
C LEU A 385 2.79 -16.59 20.96
N GLY A 386 2.46 -16.81 19.68
CA GLY A 386 2.18 -15.74 18.71
C GLY A 386 3.41 -15.28 17.93
N GLY A 387 3.15 -14.73 16.75
CA GLY A 387 4.20 -14.27 15.82
C GLY A 387 5.02 -13.12 16.41
N GLU A 388 4.40 -12.24 17.18
CA GLU A 388 5.02 -11.10 17.85
C GLU A 388 6.11 -11.55 18.84
N THR A 389 5.86 -12.66 19.55
CA THR A 389 6.84 -13.27 20.44
C THR A 389 8.01 -13.85 19.66
N ALA A 390 7.75 -14.50 18.54
CA ALA A 390 8.81 -15.02 17.68
C ALA A 390 9.71 -13.90 17.15
N VAL A 391 9.12 -12.82 16.65
CA VAL A 391 9.85 -11.63 16.20
C VAL A 391 10.71 -11.06 17.33
N GLN A 392 10.13 -10.89 18.52
CA GLN A 392 10.85 -10.38 19.69
C GLN A 392 12.03 -11.29 20.08
N GLN A 393 11.86 -12.61 20.10
CA GLN A 393 12.93 -13.56 20.44
C GLN A 393 14.06 -13.53 19.41
N VAL A 394 13.72 -13.49 18.11
CA VAL A 394 14.71 -13.40 17.02
C VAL A 394 15.52 -12.11 17.13
N LEU A 395 14.90 -10.97 17.39
CA LEU A 395 15.62 -9.70 17.54
C LEU A 395 16.50 -9.68 18.79
N MET A 396 16.03 -10.28 19.87
CA MET A 396 16.79 -10.39 21.13
C MET A 396 17.98 -11.34 21.04
N SER A 397 18.00 -12.28 20.10
CA SER A 397 19.12 -13.21 19.88
C SER A 397 20.32 -12.58 19.16
N LEU A 398 20.17 -11.37 18.63
CA LEU A 398 21.28 -10.61 18.02
C LEU A 398 22.29 -10.15 19.08
N PRO A 399 23.56 -9.93 18.70
CA PRO A 399 24.51 -9.21 19.54
C PRO A 399 23.92 -7.86 19.98
N ALA A 400 23.97 -7.56 21.29
CA ALA A 400 23.30 -6.41 21.87
C ALA A 400 21.77 -6.36 21.59
N GLY A 401 21.09 -7.51 21.60
CA GLY A 401 19.69 -7.68 21.18
C GLY A 401 18.70 -6.72 21.85
N LYS A 402 18.90 -6.34 23.13
CA LYS A 402 18.05 -5.32 23.78
C LYS A 402 18.16 -3.96 23.10
N LEU A 403 19.36 -3.53 22.73
CA LEU A 403 19.58 -2.26 22.03
C LEU A 403 19.00 -2.31 20.61
N PHE A 404 19.20 -3.44 19.91
CA PHE A 404 18.65 -3.65 18.59
C PHE A 404 17.12 -3.65 18.61
N LEU A 405 16.52 -4.37 19.57
CA LEU A 405 15.06 -4.38 19.74
C LEU A 405 14.51 -2.97 20.02
N ALA A 406 15.18 -2.20 20.88
CA ALA A 406 14.76 -0.81 21.17
C ALA A 406 14.80 0.07 19.91
N ALA A 407 15.88 -0.04 19.11
CA ALA A 407 15.99 0.66 17.84
C ALA A 407 14.91 0.22 16.83
N TYR A 408 14.63 -1.08 16.78
CA TYR A 408 13.60 -1.67 15.92
C TYR A 408 12.21 -1.14 16.27
N LEU A 409 11.85 -1.12 17.54
CA LEU A 409 10.59 -0.57 18.04
C LEU A 409 10.47 0.94 17.76
N PHE A 410 11.55 1.69 17.93
CA PHE A 410 11.56 3.11 17.59
C PHE A 410 11.26 3.33 16.10
N VAL A 411 11.93 2.59 15.21
CA VAL A 411 11.67 2.65 13.77
C VAL A 411 10.23 2.26 13.46
N MET A 412 9.71 1.21 14.09
CA MET A 412 8.34 0.71 13.90
C MET A 412 7.26 1.76 14.24
N ILE A 413 7.37 2.42 15.39
CA ILE A 413 6.37 3.41 15.82
C ILE A 413 6.38 4.66 14.94
N VAL A 414 7.55 5.08 14.49
CA VAL A 414 7.65 6.27 13.62
C VAL A 414 7.19 5.96 12.19
N PHE A 415 7.41 4.74 11.69
CA PHE A 415 6.79 4.29 10.45
C PHE A 415 5.27 4.30 10.54
N LEU A 416 4.73 3.78 11.65
CA LEU A 416 3.28 3.79 11.88
C LEU A 416 2.74 5.22 11.82
N ALA A 417 3.34 6.14 12.57
CA ALA A 417 2.92 7.53 12.59
C ALA A 417 2.99 8.19 11.20
N SER A 418 4.06 7.96 10.45
CA SER A 418 4.23 8.51 9.10
C SER A 418 3.20 7.98 8.11
N HIS A 419 2.91 6.67 8.18
CA HIS A 419 1.92 6.02 7.33
C HIS A 419 0.51 6.55 7.61
N MET A 420 0.14 6.66 8.89
CA MET A 420 -1.16 7.17 9.32
C MET A 420 -1.40 8.62 8.89
N ASP A 421 -0.38 9.48 8.96
CA ASP A 421 -0.49 10.87 8.51
C ASP A 421 -0.75 10.96 7.00
N ALA A 422 -0.04 10.16 6.19
CA ALA A 422 -0.25 10.11 4.74
C ALA A 422 -1.67 9.65 4.39
N VAL A 423 -2.19 8.66 5.11
CA VAL A 423 -3.55 8.14 4.90
C VAL A 423 -4.60 9.16 5.33
N ALA A 424 -4.46 9.79 6.50
CA ALA A 424 -5.38 10.82 6.96
C ALA A 424 -5.42 12.01 5.99
N TYR A 425 -4.27 12.39 5.41
CA TYR A 425 -4.20 13.40 4.36
C TYR A 425 -5.04 13.01 3.14
N THR A 426 -4.90 11.77 2.66
CA THR A 426 -5.63 11.26 1.48
C THR A 426 -7.14 11.20 1.74
N MET A 427 -7.56 10.75 2.92
CA MET A 427 -8.98 10.73 3.32
C MET A 427 -9.56 12.14 3.45
N ALA A 428 -8.80 13.08 4.01
CA ALA A 428 -9.20 14.47 4.11
C ALA A 428 -9.30 15.14 2.73
N ALA A 429 -8.38 14.83 1.82
CA ALA A 429 -8.43 15.33 0.44
C ALA A 429 -9.67 14.83 -0.29
N THR A 430 -10.01 13.54 -0.17
CA THR A 430 -11.21 12.94 -0.76
C THR A 430 -12.50 13.52 -0.19
N SER A 431 -12.50 13.86 1.10
CA SER A 431 -13.65 14.46 1.80
C SER A 431 -13.80 15.97 1.59
N THR A 432 -12.91 16.59 0.79
CA THR A 432 -12.91 18.02 0.53
C THR A 432 -13.25 18.30 -0.93
N ARG A 433 -14.38 19.00 -1.16
CA ARG A 433 -14.79 19.42 -2.50
C ARG A 433 -13.90 20.55 -3.02
N ASN A 434 -13.70 20.59 -4.34
CA ASN A 434 -12.98 21.65 -5.03
C ASN A 434 -11.51 21.84 -4.61
N LEU A 435 -10.86 20.79 -4.12
CA LEU A 435 -9.44 20.81 -3.85
C LEU A 435 -8.67 20.87 -5.19
N ARG A 436 -7.77 21.85 -5.34
CA ARG A 436 -6.94 22.03 -6.54
C ARG A 436 -5.58 21.36 -6.35
N GLU A 437 -4.90 21.11 -7.46
CA GLU A 437 -3.50 20.70 -7.44
C GLU A 437 -2.66 21.74 -6.65
N GLY A 438 -1.88 21.27 -5.68
CA GLY A 438 -1.08 22.14 -4.81
C GLY A 438 -1.81 22.66 -3.55
N ASP A 439 -3.13 22.43 -3.44
CA ASP A 439 -3.88 22.78 -2.24
C ASP A 439 -3.79 21.66 -1.20
N ASP A 440 -3.63 22.01 0.06
CA ASP A 440 -3.76 21.10 1.19
C ASP A 440 -5.23 21.03 1.69
N PRO A 441 -5.72 19.87 2.11
CA PRO A 441 -7.00 19.74 2.80
C PRO A 441 -6.97 20.48 4.14
N ASP A 442 -8.16 20.85 4.63
CA ASP A 442 -8.31 21.53 5.91
C ASP A 442 -7.67 20.74 7.07
N ARG A 443 -6.93 21.44 7.95
CA ARG A 443 -6.24 20.83 9.11
C ARG A 443 -7.22 20.10 10.05
N GLY A 444 -8.40 20.68 10.27
CA GLY A 444 -9.43 20.06 11.09
C GLY A 444 -9.97 18.76 10.46
N MET A 445 -10.05 18.69 9.12
CA MET A 445 -10.46 17.48 8.43
C MET A 445 -9.39 16.39 8.51
N ARG A 446 -8.11 16.74 8.40
CA ARG A 446 -7.01 15.80 8.61
C ARG A 446 -7.03 15.25 10.04
N LEU A 447 -7.17 16.12 11.03
CA LEU A 447 -7.27 15.72 12.44
C LEU A 447 -8.47 14.79 12.68
N PHE A 448 -9.63 15.11 12.10
CA PHE A 448 -10.82 14.25 12.18
C PHE A 448 -10.53 12.83 11.69
N TRP A 449 -9.94 12.69 10.50
CA TRP A 449 -9.59 11.37 9.98
C TRP A 449 -8.49 10.68 10.76
N CYS A 450 -7.51 11.43 11.30
CA CYS A 450 -6.53 10.88 12.24
C CYS A 450 -7.19 10.19 13.44
N VAL A 451 -8.19 10.83 14.04
CA VAL A 451 -8.93 10.26 15.17
C VAL A 451 -9.71 9.02 14.74
N VAL A 452 -10.40 9.07 13.59
CA VAL A 452 -11.18 7.93 13.08
C VAL A 452 -10.29 6.70 12.84
N ILE A 453 -9.15 6.87 12.13
CA ILE A 453 -8.23 5.75 11.82
C ILE A 453 -7.46 5.24 13.05
N THR A 454 -7.48 5.98 14.17
CA THR A 454 -6.95 5.51 15.45
C THR A 454 -7.98 4.68 16.21
N LEU A 455 -9.20 5.19 16.32
CA LEU A 455 -10.21 4.58 17.20
C LEU A 455 -10.83 3.31 16.61
N ILE A 456 -10.98 3.21 15.29
CA ILE A 456 -11.62 2.06 14.67
C ILE A 456 -10.78 0.76 14.81
N PRO A 457 -9.47 0.74 14.49
CA PRO A 457 -8.66 -0.44 14.76
C PRO A 457 -8.58 -0.80 16.25
N LEU A 458 -8.65 0.21 17.13
CA LEU A 458 -8.71 -0.03 18.58
C LEU A 458 -9.96 -0.82 18.97
N SER A 459 -11.13 -0.51 18.36
CA SER A 459 -12.35 -1.27 18.61
C SER A 459 -12.26 -2.72 18.10
N ILE A 460 -11.59 -2.94 16.97
CA ILE A 460 -11.36 -4.29 16.42
C ILE A 460 -10.36 -5.07 17.29
N LEU A 461 -9.31 -4.41 17.77
CA LEU A 461 -8.36 -5.01 18.70
C LEU A 461 -9.05 -5.46 20.01
N PHE A 462 -10.03 -4.68 20.50
CA PHE A 462 -10.81 -5.01 21.71
C PHE A 462 -11.58 -6.34 21.56
N THR A 463 -11.99 -6.71 20.35
CA THR A 463 -12.71 -7.97 20.10
C THR A 463 -11.81 -9.20 20.08
N GLY A 464 -10.49 -9.03 20.10
CA GLY A 464 -9.54 -10.13 19.91
C GLY A 464 -9.67 -10.78 18.53
N ALA A 465 -10.07 -10.01 17.50
CA ALA A 465 -10.27 -10.50 16.16
C ALA A 465 -9.01 -11.21 15.62
N SER A 466 -9.19 -12.38 15.04
CA SER A 466 -8.10 -13.17 14.47
C SER A 466 -7.50 -12.50 13.24
N LEU A 467 -6.27 -12.86 12.89
CA LEU A 467 -5.63 -12.42 11.65
C LEU A 467 -6.49 -12.74 10.42
N GLU A 468 -7.19 -13.86 10.42
CA GLU A 468 -8.08 -14.27 9.32
C GLU A 468 -9.28 -13.30 9.17
N THR A 469 -9.89 -12.88 10.28
CA THR A 469 -10.97 -11.87 10.24
C THR A 469 -10.47 -10.55 9.66
N MET A 470 -9.24 -10.15 10.01
CA MET A 470 -8.62 -8.94 9.47
C MET A 470 -8.32 -9.07 7.97
N LYS A 471 -7.82 -10.23 7.51
CA LYS A 471 -7.60 -10.53 6.08
C LYS A 471 -8.90 -10.41 5.29
N THR A 472 -10.01 -10.93 5.82
CA THR A 472 -11.33 -10.84 5.18
C THR A 472 -11.76 -9.40 4.99
N THR A 473 -11.56 -8.56 5.99
CA THR A 473 -11.89 -7.13 5.89
C THR A 473 -11.13 -6.47 4.72
N VAL A 474 -9.85 -6.79 4.57
CA VAL A 474 -9.03 -6.30 3.45
C VAL A 474 -9.55 -6.80 2.11
N VAL A 475 -9.85 -8.09 1.99
CA VAL A 475 -10.35 -8.69 0.73
C VAL A 475 -11.64 -8.02 0.30
N LEU A 476 -12.60 -7.87 1.20
CA LEU A 476 -13.89 -7.24 0.90
C LEU A 476 -13.74 -5.78 0.48
N THR A 477 -12.88 -5.06 1.16
CA THR A 477 -12.65 -3.63 0.87
C THR A 477 -11.82 -3.43 -0.39
N ALA A 478 -11.02 -4.41 -0.82
CA ALA A 478 -10.24 -4.35 -2.05
C ALA A 478 -11.06 -4.56 -3.33
N LEU A 479 -12.19 -5.30 -3.28
CA LEU A 479 -12.98 -5.62 -4.46
C LEU A 479 -13.47 -4.39 -5.26
N PRO A 480 -14.03 -3.34 -4.62
CA PRO A 480 -14.38 -2.13 -5.34
C PRO A 480 -13.17 -1.48 -6.02
N PHE A 481 -11.99 -1.53 -5.39
CA PHE A 481 -10.78 -0.96 -5.98
C PHE A 481 -10.28 -1.74 -7.17
N LEU A 482 -10.42 -3.06 -7.17
CA LEU A 482 -10.12 -3.87 -8.34
C LEU A 482 -10.97 -3.42 -9.54
N ALA A 483 -12.29 -3.27 -9.35
CA ALA A 483 -13.19 -2.78 -10.40
C ALA A 483 -12.82 -1.35 -10.86
N ILE A 484 -12.55 -0.45 -9.92
CA ILE A 484 -12.13 0.92 -10.22
C ILE A 484 -10.78 0.94 -10.95
N LEU A 485 -9.83 0.09 -10.56
CA LEU A 485 -8.52 -0.02 -11.21
C LEU A 485 -8.67 -0.49 -12.67
N LEU A 486 -9.55 -1.46 -12.94
CA LEU A 486 -9.84 -1.93 -14.30
C LEU A 486 -10.44 -0.82 -15.16
N ILE A 487 -11.45 -0.10 -14.66
CA ILE A 487 -12.06 1.04 -15.36
C ILE A 487 -11.00 2.10 -15.68
N LYS A 488 -10.18 2.45 -14.69
CA LYS A 488 -9.13 3.46 -14.84
C LYS A 488 -8.06 3.01 -15.85
N THR A 489 -7.68 1.74 -15.83
CA THR A 489 -6.70 1.17 -16.75
C THR A 489 -7.20 1.24 -18.20
N GLY A 490 -8.45 0.84 -18.45
CA GLY A 490 -9.05 0.94 -19.77
C GLY A 490 -9.13 2.39 -20.28
N GLY A 491 -9.50 3.32 -19.39
CA GLY A 491 -9.50 4.74 -19.67
C GLY A 491 -8.12 5.32 -19.97
N PHE A 492 -7.13 4.92 -19.19
CA PHE A 492 -5.74 5.34 -19.37
C PHE A 492 -5.16 4.88 -20.71
N VAL A 493 -5.38 3.63 -21.07
CA VAL A 493 -4.95 3.11 -22.40
C VAL A 493 -5.64 3.89 -23.53
N ARG A 494 -6.92 4.23 -23.37
CA ARG A 494 -7.63 5.08 -24.34
C ARG A 494 -7.00 6.48 -24.41
N TRP A 495 -6.70 7.10 -23.29
CA TRP A 495 -6.04 8.41 -23.24
C TRP A 495 -4.67 8.40 -23.93
N LEU A 496 -3.84 7.39 -23.63
CA LEU A 496 -2.54 7.25 -24.29
C LEU A 496 -2.66 7.16 -25.81
N LYS A 497 -3.65 6.39 -26.30
CA LYS A 497 -3.91 6.28 -27.74
C LYS A 497 -4.40 7.60 -28.34
N GLN A 498 -5.32 8.28 -27.68
CA GLN A 498 -5.86 9.57 -28.16
C GLN A 498 -4.78 10.63 -28.22
N ASP A 499 -3.95 10.74 -27.17
CA ASP A 499 -3.03 11.85 -27.02
C ASP A 499 -1.70 11.62 -27.76
N TYR A 500 -1.25 10.36 -27.92
CA TYR A 500 0.10 10.05 -28.41
C TYR A 500 0.19 9.04 -29.56
N ALA A 501 -0.92 8.40 -30.00
CA ALA A 501 -0.81 7.40 -31.07
C ALA A 501 -0.23 7.98 -32.37
N HIS A 502 -0.61 9.19 -32.68
CA HIS A 502 -0.21 9.91 -33.89
C HIS A 502 1.12 10.66 -33.77
N VAL A 503 1.68 10.76 -32.54
CA VAL A 503 2.90 11.51 -32.27
C VAL A 503 4.13 10.66 -32.64
N PRO A 504 5.07 11.18 -33.48
CA PRO A 504 6.32 10.52 -33.78
C PRO A 504 7.19 10.35 -32.53
N VAL A 505 8.01 9.28 -32.48
CA VAL A 505 8.80 8.92 -31.27
C VAL A 505 9.70 10.08 -30.81
N HIS A 506 10.33 10.80 -31.72
CA HIS A 506 11.24 11.91 -31.43
C HIS A 506 10.55 13.15 -30.85
N GLN A 507 9.23 13.27 -31.02
CA GLN A 507 8.44 14.41 -30.53
C GLN A 507 7.69 14.11 -29.25
N ILE A 508 7.64 12.85 -28.78
CA ILE A 508 6.84 12.44 -27.60
C ILE A 508 7.24 13.21 -26.35
N GLU A 509 8.52 13.45 -26.16
CA GLU A 509 9.03 14.09 -24.93
C GLU A 509 8.60 15.57 -24.81
N THR A 510 8.44 16.26 -25.92
CA THR A 510 8.07 17.68 -26.01
C THR A 510 6.59 17.90 -26.30
N HIS A 511 5.88 16.84 -26.70
CA HIS A 511 4.46 16.93 -27.01
C HIS A 511 3.63 17.09 -25.74
N THR A 512 2.79 18.12 -25.72
CA THR A 512 1.79 18.34 -24.65
C THR A 512 0.42 18.18 -25.27
N PRO A 513 -0.42 17.24 -24.82
CA PRO A 513 -1.78 17.10 -25.32
C PRO A 513 -2.59 18.38 -25.09
N GLU A 514 -3.42 18.74 -26.06
CA GLU A 514 -4.35 19.86 -25.88
C GLU A 514 -5.32 19.55 -24.72
N PRO A 515 -5.53 20.50 -23.80
CA PRO A 515 -6.52 20.33 -22.75
C PRO A 515 -7.89 20.14 -23.40
N ILE A 516 -8.61 19.07 -23.04
CA ILE A 516 -9.98 18.87 -23.49
C ILE A 516 -10.84 19.95 -22.84
N ILE A 517 -11.06 21.06 -23.56
CA ILE A 517 -12.04 22.08 -23.17
C ILE A 517 -13.41 21.42 -23.32
N LYS A 518 -14.00 20.92 -22.24
CA LYS A 518 -15.41 20.55 -22.26
C LYS A 518 -16.21 21.82 -22.56
N ALA A 519 -17.04 21.78 -23.57
CA ALA A 519 -17.90 22.87 -24.02
C ALA A 519 -18.91 23.41 -22.97
N GLU A 520 -18.82 23.00 -21.73
CA GLU A 520 -19.72 23.38 -20.63
C GLU A 520 -19.35 24.72 -19.95
N THR A 521 -18.36 25.48 -20.44
CA THR A 521 -18.00 26.79 -19.85
C THR A 521 -18.26 27.96 -20.80
N LEU A 522 -18.95 27.78 -21.90
CA LEU A 522 -19.50 28.93 -22.62
C LEU A 522 -20.78 29.36 -21.87
N PRO A 523 -20.85 30.60 -21.36
CA PRO A 523 -22.09 31.11 -20.82
C PRO A 523 -23.13 31.09 -21.97
N VAL A 524 -24.27 30.47 -21.70
CA VAL A 524 -25.43 30.52 -22.57
C VAL A 524 -25.78 32.01 -22.74
N GLY A 525 -25.41 32.59 -23.92
CA GLY A 525 -25.68 34.02 -24.18
C GLY A 525 -24.60 34.78 -24.97
N ALA A 526 -23.47 34.17 -25.33
CA ALA A 526 -22.57 34.81 -26.27
C ALA A 526 -23.12 34.71 -27.71
N VAL A 527 -24.10 35.51 -27.98
CA VAL A 527 -24.52 35.82 -29.37
C VAL A 527 -23.32 36.48 -30.05
N LEU A 528 -22.77 35.82 -31.04
CA LEU A 528 -21.82 36.43 -31.97
C LEU A 528 -22.52 37.63 -32.61
N LYS A 529 -22.21 38.85 -32.13
CA LYS A 529 -22.44 40.06 -32.94
C LYS A 529 -21.48 39.97 -34.11
N GLY A 530 -22.03 39.59 -35.23
CA GLY A 530 -21.37 39.76 -36.51
C GLY A 530 -21.19 41.25 -36.79
N ASP A 531 -19.97 41.75 -36.75
CA ASP A 531 -19.64 43.03 -37.35
C ASP A 531 -19.54 42.80 -38.86
N GLY A 532 -20.65 43.15 -39.50
CA GLY A 532 -20.64 43.41 -40.94
C GLY A 532 -19.87 44.68 -41.19
N GLN A 533 -18.72 44.56 -41.83
CA GLN A 533 -18.21 45.64 -42.68
C GLN A 533 -17.71 45.03 -43.99
N SER A 534 -18.49 45.41 -45.03
CA SER A 534 -18.17 45.34 -46.41
C SER A 534 -16.91 46.16 -46.73
N LEU A 535 -15.96 45.60 -47.40
CA LEU A 535 -15.42 46.09 -48.72
C LEU A 535 -14.35 45.12 -49.20
#